data_b2ad4a20db81879ea293aaf2fa875315
#
_entry.id   b2ad4a20db81879ea293aaf2fa875315
#
_cell.length_a   1.000
_cell.length_b   1.000
_cell.length_c   1.000
_cell.angle_alpha   90.00
_cell.angle_beta   90.00
_cell.angle_gamma   90.00
#
_symmetry.space_group_name_H-M   'P 1'
#
loop_
_entity.id
_entity.type
_entity.pdbx_description
1 polymer ?
#
loop_
_entity_poly.entity_id
_entity_poly.type
_entity_poly.pdbx_seq_one_letter_code
_entity_poly.pdbx_strand_id
1 'polypeptide(L)'
;MSLLDRAIEKAQAVLLAQQTPNGYWWATLESNVTMTAEAVLLHKLYGTDVDRPMGKALTYLRNHQCKNGSWELYKGDGGNLSISIEAYMGLRLLGVAIDEPCLVNAREFILSAGGITKARIFTKFHLAVIGCYDWRGLPSIPPWIMLLPNQISPFTIYELSSWARGSTVPLMVVFDRKPVWLTEIGRASCRERV
;
A
#
# COMPACT_ATOMS: atom_id res chain seq x y z
N MET A 1 34.83 -28.57 -1.74
CA MET A 1 34.02 -27.35 -1.70
C MET A 1 32.58 -27.71 -2.01
N SER A 2 31.65 -27.48 -1.08
CA SER A 2 30.24 -27.83 -1.26
C SER A 2 29.57 -26.90 -2.28
N LEU A 3 28.38 -27.26 -2.77
CA LEU A 3 27.56 -26.36 -3.61
C LEU A 3 27.24 -25.07 -2.88
N LEU A 4 27.05 -25.16 -1.56
CA LEU A 4 26.78 -24.00 -0.70
C LEU A 4 28.00 -23.06 -0.65
N ASP A 5 29.24 -23.59 -0.45
CA ASP A 5 30.44 -22.76 -0.40
C ASP A 5 30.61 -21.97 -1.70
N ARG A 6 30.43 -22.62 -2.84
CA ARG A 6 30.50 -21.95 -4.16
C ARG A 6 29.41 -20.88 -4.34
N ALA A 7 28.20 -21.12 -3.81
CA ALA A 7 27.12 -20.13 -3.87
C ALA A 7 27.46 -18.89 -3.02
N ILE A 8 28.00 -19.11 -1.83
CA ILE A 8 28.44 -18.05 -0.91
C ILE A 8 29.56 -17.23 -1.54
N GLU A 9 30.61 -17.89 -2.05
CA GLU A 9 31.73 -17.20 -2.71
C GLU A 9 31.28 -16.35 -3.90
N LYS A 10 30.38 -16.90 -4.73
CA LYS A 10 29.82 -16.17 -5.87
C LYS A 10 29.00 -14.96 -5.44
N ALA A 11 28.18 -15.10 -4.41
CA ALA A 11 27.39 -13.99 -3.86
C ALA A 11 28.28 -12.90 -3.27
N GLN A 12 29.31 -13.26 -2.51
CA GLN A 12 30.31 -12.33 -1.95
C GLN A 12 31.05 -11.59 -3.07
N ALA A 13 31.50 -12.30 -4.09
CA ALA A 13 32.20 -11.67 -5.22
C ALA A 13 31.32 -10.65 -5.94
N VAL A 14 30.04 -10.94 -6.15
CA VAL A 14 29.07 -10.01 -6.77
C VAL A 14 28.86 -8.78 -5.88
N LEU A 15 28.66 -8.97 -4.58
CA LEU A 15 28.47 -7.85 -3.66
C LEU A 15 29.71 -6.95 -3.60
N LEU A 16 30.90 -7.53 -3.46
CA LEU A 16 32.15 -6.77 -3.41
C LEU A 16 32.42 -6.02 -4.73
N ALA A 17 32.08 -6.61 -5.87
CA ALA A 17 32.21 -5.95 -7.16
C ALA A 17 31.24 -4.76 -7.35
N GLN A 18 30.12 -4.72 -6.61
CA GLN A 18 29.16 -3.62 -6.62
C GLN A 18 29.44 -2.54 -5.57
N GLN A 19 30.43 -2.76 -4.70
CA GLN A 19 30.80 -1.78 -3.70
C GLN A 19 31.39 -0.53 -4.36
N THR A 20 30.89 0.65 -3.96
CA THR A 20 31.43 1.92 -4.45
C THR A 20 32.85 2.16 -3.91
N PRO A 21 33.66 3.01 -4.55
CA PRO A 21 35.01 3.38 -4.05
C PRO A 21 35.01 3.95 -2.62
N ASN A 22 33.88 4.53 -2.19
CA ASN A 22 33.69 5.07 -0.83
C ASN A 22 33.24 4.02 0.21
N GLY A 23 33.19 2.74 -0.16
CA GLY A 23 32.93 1.62 0.75
C GLY A 23 31.48 1.29 1.03
N TYR A 24 30.51 1.97 0.43
CA TYR A 24 29.08 1.67 0.58
C TYR A 24 28.48 0.98 -0.66
N TRP A 25 27.32 0.36 -0.49
CA TRP A 25 26.51 -0.17 -1.59
C TRP A 25 25.30 0.74 -1.82
N TRP A 26 24.99 0.96 -3.08
CA TRP A 26 23.80 1.66 -3.51
C TRP A 26 23.10 0.87 -4.61
N ALA A 27 21.80 0.67 -4.45
CA ALA A 27 20.97 0.00 -5.44
C ALA A 27 19.66 0.76 -5.61
N THR A 28 19.12 0.71 -6.82
CA THR A 28 17.77 1.21 -7.08
C THR A 28 16.76 0.30 -6.38
N LEU A 29 15.92 0.88 -5.52
CA LEU A 29 14.80 0.20 -4.92
C LEU A 29 13.57 0.38 -5.82
N GLU A 30 13.22 -0.65 -6.57
CA GLU A 30 11.94 -0.70 -7.27
C GLU A 30 10.85 -1.12 -6.29
N SER A 31 9.89 -0.23 -6.06
CA SER A 31 8.73 -0.51 -5.22
C SER A 31 7.66 -1.24 -6.03
N ASN A 32 6.76 -1.97 -5.34
CA ASN A 32 5.58 -2.51 -5.98
C ASN A 32 4.55 -1.42 -6.31
N VAL A 33 3.47 -1.78 -6.98
CA VAL A 33 2.45 -0.84 -7.48
C VAL A 33 1.70 -0.08 -6.39
N THR A 34 1.77 -0.50 -5.11
CA THR A 34 1.06 0.17 -4.02
C THR A 34 1.52 1.61 -3.86
N MET A 35 2.82 1.88 -3.93
CA MET A 35 3.36 3.24 -3.83
C MET A 35 2.81 4.17 -4.92
N THR A 36 2.62 3.64 -6.13
CA THR A 36 2.00 4.38 -7.23
C THR A 36 0.52 4.63 -6.97
N ALA A 37 -0.21 3.62 -6.50
CA ALA A 37 -1.63 3.75 -6.17
C ALA A 37 -1.87 4.71 -4.99
N GLU A 38 -1.04 4.64 -3.96
CA GLU A 38 -1.08 5.54 -2.80
C GLU A 38 -0.71 6.98 -3.19
N ALA A 39 0.26 7.18 -4.09
CA ALA A 39 0.58 8.49 -4.62
C ALA A 39 -0.60 9.09 -5.40
N VAL A 40 -1.31 8.28 -6.21
CA VAL A 40 -2.55 8.71 -6.88
C VAL A 40 -3.61 9.11 -5.86
N LEU A 41 -3.82 8.30 -4.81
CA LEU A 41 -4.74 8.62 -3.72
C LEU A 41 -4.37 9.96 -3.07
N LEU A 42 -3.11 10.15 -2.70
CA LEU A 42 -2.62 11.38 -2.06
C LEU A 42 -2.90 12.61 -2.92
N HIS A 43 -2.54 12.55 -4.22
CA HIS A 43 -2.78 13.66 -5.14
C HIS A 43 -4.26 13.97 -5.31
N LYS A 44 -5.11 12.96 -5.32
CA LYS A 44 -6.58 13.13 -5.37
C LYS A 44 -7.13 13.77 -4.10
N LEU A 45 -6.63 13.38 -2.92
CA LEU A 45 -7.05 13.96 -1.64
C LEU A 45 -6.67 15.44 -1.51
N TYR A 46 -5.50 15.83 -2.02
CA TYR A 46 -5.02 17.22 -1.99
C TYR A 46 -5.46 18.05 -3.20
N GLY A 47 -6.13 17.46 -4.19
CA GLY A 47 -6.52 18.16 -5.42
C GLY A 47 -5.34 18.58 -6.29
N THR A 48 -4.17 17.96 -6.13
CA THR A 48 -2.94 18.28 -6.87
C THR A 48 -2.72 17.41 -8.11
N ASP A 49 -3.68 16.56 -8.43
CA ASP A 49 -3.68 15.73 -9.64
C ASP A 49 -3.92 16.53 -10.94
N VAL A 50 -4.48 17.73 -10.81
CA VAL A 50 -4.70 18.64 -11.95
C VAL A 50 -3.37 19.16 -12.51
N ASP A 51 -2.41 19.43 -11.63
CA ASP A 51 -1.10 19.98 -11.99
C ASP A 51 -0.06 18.91 -12.37
N ARG A 52 -0.39 17.65 -12.14
CA ARG A 52 0.51 16.53 -12.41
C ARG A 52 -0.18 15.48 -13.28
N PRO A 53 0.23 15.33 -14.55
CA PRO A 53 -0.36 14.33 -15.43
C PRO A 53 -0.12 12.92 -14.89
N MET A 54 -1.19 12.27 -14.44
CA MET A 54 -1.16 10.91 -13.87
C MET A 54 -1.11 9.79 -14.93
N GLY A 55 -0.92 10.13 -16.20
CA GLY A 55 -0.85 9.16 -17.30
C GLY A 55 0.25 8.11 -17.13
N LYS A 56 1.40 8.50 -16.56
CA LYS A 56 2.49 7.54 -16.25
C LYS A 56 2.08 6.55 -15.16
N ALA A 57 1.35 7.00 -14.13
CA ALA A 57 0.84 6.12 -13.09
C ALA A 57 -0.19 5.13 -13.67
N LEU A 58 -1.09 5.59 -14.53
CA LEU A 58 -2.05 4.74 -15.23
C LEU A 58 -1.36 3.66 -16.06
N THR A 59 -0.38 4.06 -16.88
CA THR A 59 0.40 3.14 -17.71
C THR A 59 1.17 2.13 -16.86
N TYR A 60 1.80 2.59 -15.78
CA TYR A 60 2.54 1.74 -14.86
C TYR A 60 1.64 0.68 -14.21
N LEU A 61 0.51 1.09 -13.64
CA LEU A 61 -0.44 0.17 -13.02
C LEU A 61 -0.96 -0.88 -14.01
N ARG A 62 -1.32 -0.49 -15.25
CA ARG A 62 -1.77 -1.43 -16.28
C ARG A 62 -0.68 -2.42 -16.70
N ASN A 63 0.53 -1.93 -16.92
CA ASN A 63 1.64 -2.77 -17.42
C ASN A 63 2.14 -3.79 -16.39
N HIS A 64 1.87 -3.56 -15.10
CA HIS A 64 2.27 -4.48 -14.01
C HIS A 64 1.15 -5.43 -13.59
N GLN A 65 0.01 -5.42 -14.29
CA GLN A 65 -1.04 -6.41 -14.04
C GLN A 65 -0.63 -7.78 -14.55
N CYS A 66 -0.77 -8.79 -13.70
CA CYS A 66 -0.52 -10.18 -14.06
C CYS A 66 -1.63 -10.74 -14.92
N LYS A 67 -1.36 -11.83 -15.64
CA LYS A 67 -2.35 -12.51 -16.52
C LYS A 67 -3.60 -12.97 -15.79
N ASN A 68 -3.51 -13.27 -14.48
CA ASN A 68 -4.63 -13.65 -13.62
C ASN A 68 -5.41 -12.46 -13.05
N GLY A 69 -5.15 -11.24 -13.52
CA GLY A 69 -5.81 -10.01 -13.06
C GLY A 69 -5.25 -9.39 -11.79
N SER A 70 -4.29 -10.02 -11.13
CA SER A 70 -3.69 -9.53 -9.89
C SER A 70 -2.50 -8.60 -10.11
N TRP A 71 -1.94 -8.10 -8.99
CA TRP A 71 -0.61 -7.48 -8.92
C TRP A 71 0.22 -8.16 -7.84
N GLU A 72 1.50 -8.26 -8.09
CA GLU A 72 2.47 -8.98 -7.26
C GLU A 72 3.14 -8.08 -6.22
N LEU A 73 3.54 -8.66 -5.09
CA LEU A 73 4.42 -8.02 -4.11
C LEU A 73 5.86 -7.98 -4.60
N TYR A 74 6.30 -9.09 -5.17
CA TYR A 74 7.58 -9.26 -5.86
C TYR A 74 7.37 -10.18 -7.06
N LYS A 75 8.24 -10.10 -8.03
CA LYS A 75 8.11 -10.84 -9.28
C LYS A 75 8.02 -12.36 -9.04
N GLY A 76 6.91 -12.96 -9.42
CA GLY A 76 6.65 -14.40 -9.33
C GLY A 76 5.96 -14.86 -8.06
N ASP A 77 5.37 -13.95 -7.23
CA ASP A 77 4.58 -14.35 -6.05
C ASP A 77 3.16 -14.85 -6.40
N GLY A 78 2.76 -14.72 -7.66
CA GLY A 78 1.46 -15.21 -8.15
C GLY A 78 0.28 -14.29 -7.90
N GLY A 79 0.50 -13.16 -7.25
CA GLY A 79 -0.49 -12.12 -6.97
C GLY A 79 -0.88 -11.97 -5.50
N ASN A 80 -0.94 -10.73 -5.04
CA ASN A 80 -1.24 -10.36 -3.67
C ASN A 80 -2.58 -9.63 -3.57
N LEU A 81 -3.45 -10.09 -2.69
CA LEU A 81 -4.80 -9.52 -2.51
C LEU A 81 -4.77 -8.03 -2.17
N SER A 82 -3.99 -7.62 -1.18
CA SER A 82 -3.95 -6.23 -0.71
C SER A 82 -3.41 -5.28 -1.75
N ILE A 83 -2.35 -5.70 -2.45
CA ILE A 83 -1.74 -4.94 -3.55
C ILE A 83 -2.71 -4.80 -4.71
N SER A 84 -3.43 -5.87 -5.05
CA SER A 84 -4.43 -5.86 -6.12
C SER A 84 -5.60 -4.93 -5.81
N ILE A 85 -6.05 -4.87 -4.54
CA ILE A 85 -7.08 -3.92 -4.11
C ILE A 85 -6.59 -2.48 -4.22
N GLU A 86 -5.35 -2.19 -3.81
CA GLU A 86 -4.78 -0.86 -3.89
C GLU A 86 -4.55 -0.42 -5.35
N ALA A 87 -4.07 -1.31 -6.21
CA ALA A 87 -3.94 -1.04 -7.65
C ALA A 87 -5.31 -0.79 -8.30
N TYR A 88 -6.32 -1.61 -7.96
CA TYR A 88 -7.71 -1.41 -8.40
C TYR A 88 -8.22 -0.04 -7.97
N MET A 89 -8.04 0.34 -6.71
CA MET A 89 -8.40 1.66 -6.19
C MET A 89 -7.69 2.78 -6.98
N GLY A 90 -6.38 2.65 -7.19
CA GLY A 90 -5.60 3.63 -7.96
C GLY A 90 -6.12 3.81 -9.38
N LEU A 91 -6.41 2.73 -10.10
CA LEU A 91 -7.00 2.76 -11.44
C LEU A 91 -8.38 3.42 -11.46
N ARG A 92 -9.23 3.12 -10.47
CA ARG A 92 -10.55 3.77 -10.33
C ARG A 92 -10.43 5.26 -10.05
N LEU A 93 -9.50 5.67 -9.20
CA LEU A 93 -9.21 7.09 -8.92
C LEU A 93 -8.67 7.83 -10.15
N LEU A 94 -8.02 7.12 -11.07
CA LEU A 94 -7.58 7.65 -12.37
C LEU A 94 -8.69 7.69 -13.42
N GLY A 95 -9.92 7.29 -13.09
CA GLY A 95 -11.08 7.37 -13.97
C GLY A 95 -11.25 6.18 -14.91
N VAL A 96 -10.54 5.06 -14.68
CA VAL A 96 -10.73 3.83 -15.46
C VAL A 96 -12.15 3.29 -15.22
N ALA A 97 -12.88 2.98 -16.31
CA ALA A 97 -14.25 2.48 -16.23
C ALA A 97 -14.31 1.08 -15.61
N ILE A 98 -15.37 0.80 -14.85
CA ILE A 98 -15.49 -0.45 -14.07
C ILE A 98 -15.60 -1.71 -14.95
N ASP A 99 -16.08 -1.54 -16.16
CA ASP A 99 -16.25 -2.56 -17.19
C ASP A 99 -15.00 -2.78 -18.05
N GLU A 100 -13.94 -1.99 -17.81
CA GLU A 100 -12.68 -2.19 -18.53
C GLU A 100 -12.04 -3.54 -18.15
N PRO A 101 -11.53 -4.32 -19.12
CA PRO A 101 -11.04 -5.69 -18.88
C PRO A 101 -10.03 -5.80 -17.74
N CYS A 102 -9.15 -4.82 -17.57
CA CYS A 102 -8.18 -4.82 -16.47
C CYS A 102 -8.86 -4.77 -15.10
N LEU A 103 -9.95 -4.02 -14.95
CA LEU A 103 -10.69 -3.93 -13.69
C LEU A 103 -11.62 -5.12 -13.47
N VAL A 104 -12.22 -5.67 -14.53
CA VAL A 104 -13.02 -6.89 -14.45
C VAL A 104 -12.16 -8.06 -13.95
N ASN A 105 -11.01 -8.30 -14.58
CA ASN A 105 -10.07 -9.36 -14.17
C ASN A 105 -9.56 -9.16 -12.74
N ALA A 106 -9.24 -7.91 -12.37
CA ALA A 106 -8.80 -7.58 -11.02
C ALA A 106 -9.89 -7.87 -9.98
N ARG A 107 -11.15 -7.51 -10.27
CA ARG A 107 -12.29 -7.78 -9.40
C ARG A 107 -12.51 -9.27 -9.19
N GLU A 108 -12.43 -10.08 -10.24
CA GLU A 108 -12.55 -11.54 -10.15
C GLU A 108 -11.46 -12.12 -9.25
N PHE A 109 -10.20 -11.72 -9.44
CA PHE A 109 -9.11 -12.12 -8.56
C PHE A 109 -9.36 -11.71 -7.10
N ILE A 110 -9.70 -10.46 -6.84
CA ILE A 110 -9.95 -9.93 -5.49
C ILE A 110 -11.05 -10.73 -4.79
N LEU A 111 -12.16 -11.00 -5.48
CA LEU A 111 -13.27 -11.76 -4.91
C LEU A 111 -12.89 -13.21 -4.64
N SER A 112 -12.18 -13.87 -5.55
CA SER A 112 -11.70 -15.26 -5.38
C SER A 112 -10.72 -15.39 -4.21
N ALA A 113 -9.89 -14.36 -3.96
CA ALA A 113 -8.94 -14.30 -2.85
C ALA A 113 -9.57 -13.95 -1.49
N GLY A 114 -10.89 -13.70 -1.44
CA GLY A 114 -11.65 -13.46 -0.20
C GLY A 114 -12.03 -12.00 0.04
N GLY A 115 -11.85 -11.12 -0.94
CA GLY A 115 -12.34 -9.74 -0.92
C GLY A 115 -11.65 -8.84 0.11
N ILE A 116 -12.21 -7.65 0.28
CA ILE A 116 -11.65 -6.59 1.15
C ILE A 116 -11.51 -7.04 2.61
N THR A 117 -12.36 -7.95 3.08
CA THR A 117 -12.35 -8.41 4.47
C THR A 117 -11.04 -9.10 4.86
N LYS A 118 -10.38 -9.76 3.92
CA LYS A 118 -9.07 -10.41 4.13
C LYS A 118 -7.86 -9.52 3.82
N ALA A 119 -8.09 -8.29 3.35
CA ALA A 119 -7.00 -7.36 3.07
C ALA A 119 -6.29 -6.91 4.36
N ARG A 120 -5.04 -6.47 4.22
CA ARG A 120 -4.25 -5.88 5.32
C ARG A 120 -4.90 -4.58 5.84
N ILE A 121 -4.56 -4.22 7.08
CA ILE A 121 -5.15 -3.05 7.77
C ILE A 121 -4.92 -1.76 6.98
N PHE A 122 -3.74 -1.52 6.43
CA PHE A 122 -3.44 -0.31 5.67
C PHE A 122 -4.28 -0.18 4.39
N THR A 123 -4.52 -1.27 3.67
CA THR A 123 -5.42 -1.27 2.51
C THR A 123 -6.85 -0.88 2.91
N LYS A 124 -7.36 -1.47 4.02
CA LYS A 124 -8.68 -1.09 4.56
C LYS A 124 -8.73 0.35 5.03
N PHE A 125 -7.63 0.85 5.62
CA PHE A 125 -7.46 2.24 6.03
C PHE A 125 -7.60 3.20 4.83
N HIS A 126 -6.88 2.96 3.73
CA HIS A 126 -6.98 3.78 2.53
C HIS A 126 -8.40 3.78 1.96
N LEU A 127 -9.05 2.62 1.93
CA LEU A 127 -10.45 2.50 1.51
C LEU A 127 -11.41 3.24 2.43
N ALA A 128 -11.16 3.24 3.75
CA ALA A 128 -12.00 3.96 4.72
C ALA A 128 -11.88 5.47 4.54
N VAL A 129 -10.67 5.97 4.28
CA VAL A 129 -10.41 7.39 4.01
C VAL A 129 -11.22 7.90 2.80
N ILE A 130 -11.40 7.09 1.75
CA ILE A 130 -12.19 7.46 0.58
C ILE A 130 -13.66 7.03 0.64
N GLY A 131 -14.11 6.50 1.78
CA GLY A 131 -15.51 6.11 1.99
C GLY A 131 -15.91 4.76 1.38
N CYS A 132 -14.95 3.93 0.94
CA CYS A 132 -15.19 2.60 0.38
C CYS A 132 -15.14 1.46 1.41
N TYR A 133 -14.79 1.76 2.66
CA TYR A 133 -14.79 0.81 3.78
C TYR A 133 -15.25 1.50 5.08
N ASP A 134 -15.90 0.75 5.96
CA ASP A 134 -16.38 1.31 7.23
C ASP A 134 -15.25 1.36 8.27
N TRP A 135 -15.03 2.51 8.90
CA TRP A 135 -14.08 2.69 9.99
C TRP A 135 -14.29 1.72 11.16
N ARG A 136 -15.53 1.24 11.38
CA ARG A 136 -15.82 0.24 12.42
C ARG A 136 -15.16 -1.12 12.16
N GLY A 137 -14.80 -1.41 10.93
CA GLY A 137 -14.06 -2.62 10.55
C GLY A 137 -12.54 -2.52 10.77
N LEU A 138 -12.04 -1.39 11.28
CA LEU A 138 -10.63 -1.16 11.60
C LEU A 138 -10.41 -1.18 13.12
N PRO A 139 -9.25 -1.65 13.61
CA PRO A 139 -8.94 -1.60 15.03
C PRO A 139 -8.87 -0.16 15.51
N SER A 140 -9.44 0.11 16.69
CA SER A 140 -9.31 1.42 17.33
C SER A 140 -7.99 1.50 18.08
N ILE A 141 -7.17 2.47 17.76
CA ILE A 141 -5.95 2.80 18.52
C ILE A 141 -6.24 4.08 19.29
N PRO A 142 -6.44 4.01 20.61
CA PRO A 142 -6.83 5.18 21.37
C PRO A 142 -5.68 6.19 21.48
N PRO A 143 -5.87 7.47 21.13
CA PRO A 143 -4.81 8.48 21.12
C PRO A 143 -4.25 8.82 22.49
N TRP A 144 -4.98 8.52 23.59
CA TRP A 144 -4.49 8.75 24.95
C TRP A 144 -3.25 7.92 25.31
N ILE A 145 -2.94 6.85 24.56
CA ILE A 145 -1.70 6.08 24.72
C ILE A 145 -0.46 6.98 24.58
N MET A 146 -0.55 8.05 23.78
CA MET A 146 0.53 9.02 23.64
C MET A 146 0.85 9.79 24.94
N LEU A 147 -0.09 9.84 25.87
CA LEU A 147 0.03 10.55 27.14
C LEU A 147 0.58 9.68 28.28
N LEU A 148 0.80 8.38 28.01
CA LEU A 148 1.32 7.47 29.03
C LEU A 148 2.79 7.82 29.35
N PRO A 149 3.12 8.13 30.62
CA PRO A 149 4.49 8.41 31.01
C PRO A 149 5.34 7.13 31.03
N ASN A 150 6.61 7.26 30.62
CA ASN A 150 7.56 6.14 30.55
C ASN A 150 7.76 5.40 31.86
N GLN A 151 7.57 6.07 32.98
CA GLN A 151 7.84 5.52 34.32
C GLN A 151 6.73 4.58 34.81
N ILE A 152 5.52 4.63 34.22
CA ILE A 152 4.33 3.94 34.72
C ILE A 152 3.93 2.75 33.85
N SER A 153 4.26 2.76 32.57
CA SER A 153 3.83 1.74 31.63
C SER A 153 4.99 1.18 30.78
N PRO A 154 5.12 -0.16 30.69
CA PRO A 154 6.07 -0.77 29.76
C PRO A 154 5.65 -0.64 28.30
N PHE A 155 4.43 -0.14 28.02
CA PHE A 155 3.88 0.03 26.68
C PHE A 155 3.67 1.52 26.38
N THR A 156 4.76 2.27 26.25
CA THR A 156 4.70 3.68 25.85
C THR A 156 5.17 3.85 24.41
N ILE A 157 4.73 4.94 23.76
CA ILE A 157 5.22 5.27 22.42
C ILE A 157 6.73 5.52 22.38
N TYR A 158 7.36 5.77 23.55
CA TYR A 158 8.79 6.04 23.65
C TYR A 158 9.64 4.78 23.58
N GLU A 159 9.05 3.60 23.81
CA GLU A 159 9.69 2.30 23.58
C GLU A 159 9.75 1.95 22.07
N LEU A 160 8.96 2.63 21.26
CA LEU A 160 9.00 2.45 19.81
C LEU A 160 10.21 3.18 19.20
N SER A 161 10.77 2.61 18.14
CA SER A 161 11.80 3.30 17.36
C SER A 161 11.28 4.66 16.83
N SER A 162 12.18 5.60 16.55
CA SER A 162 11.80 6.92 16.03
C SER A 162 11.00 6.84 14.73
N TRP A 163 11.32 5.87 13.87
CA TRP A 163 10.57 5.60 12.65
C TRP A 163 9.14 5.12 12.96
N ALA A 164 8.99 4.16 13.87
CA ALA A 164 7.68 3.65 14.26
C ALA A 164 6.82 4.74 14.91
N ARG A 165 7.41 5.61 15.76
CA ARG A 165 6.70 6.77 16.32
C ARG A 165 6.24 7.75 15.25
N GLY A 166 7.13 8.07 14.30
CA GLY A 166 6.83 8.96 13.18
C GLY A 166 5.65 8.51 12.33
N SER A 167 5.41 7.19 12.25
CA SER A 167 4.27 6.61 11.54
C SER A 167 3.03 6.44 12.42
N THR A 168 3.21 5.95 13.66
CA THR A 168 2.10 5.56 14.54
C THR A 168 1.36 6.77 15.10
N VAL A 169 2.06 7.84 15.48
CA VAL A 169 1.42 9.02 16.08
C VAL A 169 0.43 9.71 15.11
N PRO A 170 0.80 10.02 13.86
CA PRO A 170 -0.18 10.55 12.90
C PRO A 170 -1.35 9.59 12.64
N LEU A 171 -1.07 8.28 12.56
CA LEU A 171 -2.12 7.28 12.38
C LEU A 171 -3.13 7.28 13.53
N MET A 172 -2.68 7.38 14.78
CA MET A 172 -3.58 7.47 15.95
C MET A 172 -4.55 8.64 15.81
N VAL A 173 -4.07 9.81 15.36
CA VAL A 173 -4.93 10.99 15.14
C VAL A 173 -5.96 10.71 14.05
N VAL A 174 -5.54 10.09 12.95
CA VAL A 174 -6.44 9.77 11.83
C VAL A 174 -7.47 8.72 12.24
N PHE A 175 -7.07 7.69 12.98
CA PHE A 175 -7.99 6.65 13.51
C PHE A 175 -9.00 7.20 14.52
N ASP A 176 -8.63 8.24 15.28
CA ASP A 176 -9.56 8.94 16.18
C ASP A 176 -10.55 9.81 15.40
N ARG A 177 -10.06 10.61 14.45
CA ARG A 177 -10.86 11.54 13.66
C ARG A 177 -11.72 10.88 12.61
N LYS A 178 -11.33 9.70 12.12
CA LYS A 178 -12.05 8.89 11.10
C LYS A 178 -12.50 9.73 9.90
N PRO A 179 -11.59 10.50 9.28
CA PRO A 179 -11.97 11.38 8.19
C PRO A 179 -12.44 10.57 6.99
N VAL A 180 -13.43 11.09 6.28
CA VAL A 180 -13.93 10.51 5.03
C VAL A 180 -13.94 11.59 3.97
N TRP A 181 -13.07 11.45 2.97
CA TRP A 181 -13.12 12.24 1.74
C TRP A 181 -13.92 11.47 0.70
N LEU A 182 -15.17 11.86 0.50
CA LEU A 182 -16.05 11.25 -0.50
C LEU A 182 -15.54 11.60 -1.90
N THR A 183 -14.80 10.68 -2.48
CA THR A 183 -14.50 10.66 -3.92
C THR A 183 -15.75 10.23 -4.69
N GLU A 184 -15.75 10.41 -6.02
CA GLU A 184 -16.83 9.89 -6.87
C GLU A 184 -17.01 8.38 -6.70
N ILE A 185 -15.91 7.65 -6.50
CA ILE A 185 -15.88 6.20 -6.24
C ILE A 185 -16.56 5.88 -4.91
N GLY A 186 -16.24 6.61 -3.85
CA GLY A 186 -16.86 6.43 -2.53
C GLY A 186 -18.35 6.74 -2.56
N ARG A 187 -18.79 7.74 -3.33
CA ARG A 187 -20.22 8.05 -3.53
C ARG A 187 -20.94 6.94 -4.28
N ALA A 188 -20.34 6.36 -5.33
CA ALA A 188 -20.90 5.22 -6.05
C ALA A 188 -21.01 3.98 -5.16
N SER A 189 -19.92 3.66 -4.42
CA SER A 189 -19.88 2.54 -3.46
C SER A 189 -20.91 2.68 -2.34
N CYS A 190 -21.23 3.91 -1.89
CA CYS A 190 -22.30 4.15 -0.92
C CYS A 190 -23.71 3.89 -1.49
N ARG A 191 -23.90 3.98 -2.81
CA ARG A 191 -25.18 3.69 -3.47
C ARG A 191 -25.36 2.19 -3.76
N GLU A 192 -24.28 1.45 -3.92
CA GLU A 192 -24.28 0.01 -4.24
C GLU A 192 -24.16 -0.89 -2.99
N ARG A 193 -24.27 -0.33 -1.79
CA ARG A 193 -24.39 -1.16 -0.58
C ARG A 193 -25.74 -1.87 -0.59
N VAL A 194 -25.76 -3.04 -1.14
CA VAL A 194 -26.70 -4.11 -0.84
C VAL A 194 -25.96 -5.14 -0.01
#